data_6148e93d25020f26ee4f63a89c0acba3
#
_entry.id   6148e93d25020f26ee4f63a89c0acba3
#
_cell.length_a   1.000
_cell.length_b   1.000
_cell.length_c   1.000
_cell.angle_alpha   90.00
_cell.angle_beta   90.00
_cell.angle_gamma   90.00
#
_symmetry.space_group_name_H-M   'P 1'
#
loop_
_entity.id
_entity.type
_entity.pdbx_description
1 polymer ?
#
loop_
_entity_poly.entity_id
_entity_poly.type
_entity_poly.pdbx_seq_one_letter_code
_entity_poly.pdbx_strand_id
1 'polypeptide(L)'
;MRLQFRASIAWFVTAVVLVIGCASTVDTQEPRRPRNVEEFDAMFQELNNWGRWGADDELGTMNLITPEKTLAAAALVRRGITVSLAHNPIPGEFPDNPDAAFNHTMGRSLRSDTYEFTYHGYGVSHIDALCHFLWNDRLYNDTDPSESSLSGCGKLDIENLKSGIVTRGILLDFARLKGVDYLEPQTPIYIEDIEAWEEQAGVTVSPGDIIFVRTGRWARRAALGPWQVSGNSAGLHASVLPWIKERGVAAVGSDAATDVMPSLVDGVGQPVHTMLIAGFGSNIFDNMDLEALAETAAAENRWEFMITAGPIPVDGGTGSPLNPIAVF
;
A
#
# COMPACT_ATOMS: atom_id res chain seq x y z
N MET A 1 20.61 34.66 -90.48
CA MET A 1 20.92 34.76 -89.09
C MET A 1 20.03 33.77 -88.33
N ARG A 2 20.53 32.54 -88.02
CA ARG A 2 19.75 31.46 -87.39
C ARG A 2 20.22 31.33 -85.99
N LEU A 3 19.33 31.60 -85.02
CA LEU A 3 19.57 31.33 -83.58
C LEU A 3 19.24 29.87 -83.30
N GLN A 4 20.20 29.15 -82.78
CA GLN A 4 20.00 27.79 -82.19
C GLN A 4 19.67 27.88 -80.76
N PHE A 5 18.51 27.39 -80.32
CA PHE A 5 18.14 27.14 -78.96
C PHE A 5 18.69 25.76 -78.53
N ARG A 6 19.56 25.75 -77.50
CA ARG A 6 19.95 24.53 -76.81
C ARG A 6 19.01 24.30 -75.67
N ALA A 7 18.27 23.22 -75.66
CA ALA A 7 17.48 22.74 -74.51
C ALA A 7 18.36 21.93 -73.55
N SER A 8 18.47 22.39 -72.29
CA SER A 8 19.11 21.65 -71.21
C SER A 8 18.06 20.81 -70.52
N ILE A 9 18.21 19.48 -70.54
CA ILE A 9 17.38 18.52 -69.78
C ILE A 9 17.97 18.39 -68.39
N ALA A 10 17.25 18.88 -67.40
CA ALA A 10 17.58 18.65 -65.95
C ALA A 10 16.95 17.33 -65.51
N TRP A 11 17.79 16.41 -65.05
CA TRP A 11 17.37 15.17 -64.40
C TRP A 11 17.08 15.42 -62.98
N PHE A 12 15.82 15.28 -62.49
CA PHE A 12 15.47 15.23 -61.10
C PHE A 12 15.64 13.79 -60.62
N VAL A 13 16.62 13.56 -59.74
CA VAL A 13 16.77 12.32 -58.97
C VAL A 13 15.92 12.44 -57.73
N THR A 14 14.79 11.75 -57.69
CA THR A 14 13.94 11.66 -56.51
C THR A 14 14.54 10.60 -55.57
N ALA A 15 15.20 11.02 -54.50
CA ALA A 15 15.64 10.11 -53.44
C ALA A 15 14.44 9.71 -52.58
N VAL A 16 14.03 8.46 -52.66
CA VAL A 16 13.05 7.85 -51.74
C VAL A 16 13.79 7.47 -50.46
N VAL A 17 13.58 8.22 -49.40
CA VAL A 17 14.05 7.86 -48.04
C VAL A 17 13.06 6.84 -47.47
N LEU A 18 13.46 5.57 -47.42
CA LEU A 18 12.75 4.54 -46.66
C LEU A 18 12.99 4.77 -45.17
N VAL A 19 12.02 5.33 -44.45
CA VAL A 19 12.02 5.35 -42.98
C VAL A 19 11.56 3.96 -42.52
N ILE A 20 12.53 3.11 -42.16
CA ILE A 20 12.24 1.86 -41.45
C ILE A 20 11.90 2.26 -40.01
N GLY A 21 10.62 2.35 -39.68
CA GLY A 21 10.13 2.48 -38.33
C GLY A 21 10.42 1.18 -37.59
N CYS A 22 11.38 1.18 -36.64
CA CYS A 22 11.46 0.17 -35.63
C CYS A 22 10.22 0.32 -34.73
N ALA A 23 9.19 -0.46 -34.98
CA ALA A 23 8.13 -0.69 -34.03
C ALA A 23 8.77 -1.52 -32.90
N SER A 24 9.09 -0.89 -31.77
CA SER A 24 9.37 -1.59 -30.54
C SER A 24 8.08 -2.31 -30.17
N THR A 25 8.05 -3.63 -30.32
CA THR A 25 7.02 -4.46 -29.70
C THR A 25 7.22 -4.31 -28.21
N VAL A 26 6.35 -3.56 -27.56
CA VAL A 26 6.21 -3.62 -26.09
C VAL A 26 5.75 -5.06 -25.84
N ASP A 27 6.65 -5.86 -25.29
CA ASP A 27 6.35 -7.21 -24.83
C ASP A 27 5.43 -7.04 -23.61
N THR A 28 4.13 -7.03 -23.83
CA THR A 28 3.14 -7.04 -22.76
C THR A 28 3.10 -8.46 -22.20
N GLN A 29 4.10 -8.78 -21.39
CA GLN A 29 4.02 -9.99 -20.55
C GLN A 29 2.71 -9.90 -19.75
N GLU A 30 1.90 -10.97 -19.83
CA GLU A 30 0.72 -11.07 -18.97
C GLU A 30 1.12 -10.91 -17.50
N PRO A 31 0.33 -10.19 -16.68
CA PRO A 31 0.66 -9.99 -15.28
C PRO A 31 0.89 -11.32 -14.58
N ARG A 32 2.04 -11.45 -13.92
CA ARG A 32 2.43 -12.68 -13.22
C ARG A 32 1.52 -12.90 -12.02
N ARG A 33 0.70 -13.94 -12.07
CA ARG A 33 -0.23 -14.33 -11.00
C ARG A 33 0.27 -15.61 -10.35
N PRO A 34 0.97 -15.55 -9.19
CA PRO A 34 1.40 -16.74 -8.50
C PRO A 34 0.19 -17.55 -8.03
N ARG A 35 0.24 -18.87 -8.17
CA ARG A 35 -0.87 -19.78 -7.86
C ARG A 35 -0.60 -20.69 -6.68
N ASN A 36 0.67 -20.82 -6.28
CA ASN A 36 1.12 -21.76 -5.24
C ASN A 36 2.40 -21.24 -4.57
N VAL A 37 2.87 -21.98 -3.56
CA VAL A 37 4.07 -21.65 -2.77
C VAL A 37 5.30 -21.50 -3.66
N GLU A 38 5.52 -22.40 -4.62
CA GLU A 38 6.73 -22.39 -5.46
C GLU A 38 6.78 -21.15 -6.37
N GLU A 39 5.64 -20.78 -6.94
CA GLU A 39 5.53 -19.59 -7.80
C GLU A 39 5.66 -18.30 -6.97
N PHE A 40 5.11 -18.30 -5.75
CA PHE A 40 5.25 -17.19 -4.83
C PHE A 40 6.69 -17.06 -4.31
N ASP A 41 7.34 -18.14 -3.93
CA ASP A 41 8.74 -18.13 -3.49
C ASP A 41 9.67 -17.60 -4.60
N ALA A 42 9.49 -18.07 -5.83
CA ALA A 42 10.23 -17.53 -6.97
C ALA A 42 10.00 -16.02 -7.16
N MET A 43 8.76 -15.53 -6.97
CA MET A 43 8.45 -14.09 -7.01
C MET A 43 9.12 -13.37 -5.84
N PHE A 44 9.12 -13.95 -4.65
CA PHE A 44 9.76 -13.37 -3.46
C PHE A 44 11.26 -13.20 -3.66
N GLN A 45 11.94 -14.23 -4.15
CA GLN A 45 13.39 -14.19 -4.41
C GLN A 45 13.76 -13.13 -5.45
N GLU A 46 12.94 -12.94 -6.47
CA GLU A 46 13.17 -11.96 -7.53
C GLU A 46 12.89 -10.53 -7.05
N LEU A 47 11.85 -10.34 -6.24
CA LEU A 47 11.33 -9.02 -5.93
C LEU A 47 11.77 -8.45 -4.58
N ASN A 48 12.32 -9.23 -3.64
CA ASN A 48 12.70 -8.67 -2.34
C ASN A 48 13.69 -7.50 -2.46
N ASN A 49 13.76 -6.67 -1.42
CA ASN A 49 14.65 -5.50 -1.33
C ASN A 49 15.86 -5.76 -0.41
N TRP A 50 16.13 -7.00 -0.05
CA TRP A 50 17.20 -7.33 0.89
C TRP A 50 18.56 -6.79 0.41
N GLY A 51 19.27 -6.11 1.31
CA GLY A 51 20.54 -5.45 1.02
C GLY A 51 20.46 -4.14 0.23
N ARG A 52 19.27 -3.73 -0.23
CA ARG A 52 19.09 -2.52 -1.05
C ARG A 52 19.61 -1.25 -0.38
N TRP A 53 19.41 -1.13 0.92
CA TRP A 53 19.84 0.01 1.73
C TRP A 53 20.95 -0.34 2.72
N GLY A 54 21.60 -1.50 2.55
CA GLY A 54 22.65 -2.03 3.41
C GLY A 54 22.16 -3.16 4.30
N ALA A 55 23.10 -3.95 4.83
CA ALA A 55 22.78 -5.15 5.62
C ALA A 55 22.17 -4.81 7.00
N ASP A 56 22.43 -3.62 7.52
CA ASP A 56 21.94 -3.18 8.83
C ASP A 56 20.70 -2.27 8.71
N ASP A 57 20.06 -2.20 7.51
CA ASP A 57 18.89 -1.37 7.31
C ASP A 57 17.67 -1.97 8.02
N GLU A 58 17.00 -1.13 8.79
CA GLU A 58 15.77 -1.45 9.54
C GLU A 58 14.56 -0.58 9.12
N LEU A 59 14.72 0.28 8.10
CA LEU A 59 13.68 1.18 7.63
C LEU A 59 12.99 0.72 6.35
N GLY A 60 13.65 -0.14 5.57
CA GLY A 60 13.07 -0.68 4.34
C GLY A 60 12.63 0.41 3.36
N THR A 61 11.41 0.30 2.83
CA THR A 61 10.86 1.25 1.86
C THR A 61 10.61 2.65 2.43
N MET A 62 10.62 2.85 3.75
CA MET A 62 10.58 4.19 4.36
C MET A 62 11.79 5.05 3.95
N ASN A 63 12.93 4.44 3.57
CA ASN A 63 14.07 5.14 2.98
C ASN A 63 13.73 5.90 1.68
N LEU A 64 12.59 5.61 1.05
CA LEU A 64 12.11 6.31 -0.14
C LEU A 64 11.42 7.65 0.20
N ILE A 65 11.10 7.89 1.46
CA ILE A 65 10.52 9.15 1.93
C ILE A 65 11.67 10.12 2.21
N THR A 66 12.16 10.77 1.14
CA THR A 66 13.23 11.77 1.24
C THR A 66 12.71 13.12 1.78
N PRO A 67 13.57 14.00 2.27
CA PRO A 67 13.18 15.37 2.64
C PRO A 67 12.45 16.11 1.52
N GLU A 68 12.87 15.93 0.26
CA GLU A 68 12.25 16.52 -0.92
C GLU A 68 10.83 15.98 -1.13
N LYS A 69 10.64 14.67 -0.91
CA LYS A 69 9.32 14.02 -0.97
C LYS A 69 8.39 14.57 0.09
N THR A 70 8.86 14.74 1.31
CA THR A 70 8.11 15.34 2.43
C THR A 70 7.73 16.80 2.12
N LEU A 71 8.67 17.60 1.59
CA LEU A 71 8.37 18.98 1.20
C LEU A 71 7.34 19.06 0.06
N ALA A 72 7.44 18.16 -0.91
CA ALA A 72 6.46 18.06 -1.98
C ALA A 72 5.07 17.69 -1.46
N ALA A 73 4.99 16.77 -0.50
CA ALA A 73 3.74 16.39 0.17
C ALA A 73 3.14 17.57 0.94
N ALA A 74 3.95 18.33 1.68
CA ALA A 74 3.50 19.52 2.40
C ALA A 74 2.92 20.61 1.46
N ALA A 75 3.44 20.69 0.23
CA ALA A 75 2.93 21.62 -0.79
C ALA A 75 1.54 21.23 -1.35
N LEU A 76 1.06 20.01 -1.07
CA LEU A 76 -0.29 19.56 -1.42
C LEU A 76 -1.36 20.18 -0.49
N VAL A 77 -0.99 20.67 0.68
CA VAL A 77 -1.92 21.27 1.62
C VAL A 77 -2.35 22.64 1.10
N ARG A 78 -3.60 22.72 0.60
CA ARG A 78 -4.17 23.93 -0.02
C ARG A 78 -5.47 24.40 0.65
N ARG A 79 -6.15 23.49 1.33
CA ARG A 79 -7.47 23.74 1.93
C ARG A 79 -7.42 23.69 3.46
N GLY A 80 -6.44 23.02 4.05
CA GLY A 80 -6.36 22.79 5.49
C GLY A 80 -7.45 21.86 6.02
N ILE A 81 -8.06 21.03 5.16
CA ILE A 81 -9.03 20.02 5.56
C ILE A 81 -8.25 18.81 6.08
N THR A 82 -8.56 18.37 7.29
CA THR A 82 -7.97 17.20 7.92
C THR A 82 -8.97 16.07 8.00
N VAL A 83 -8.52 14.85 7.68
CA VAL A 83 -9.35 13.63 7.74
C VAL A 83 -8.58 12.57 8.52
N SER A 84 -9.23 12.04 9.57
CA SER A 84 -8.74 10.85 10.30
C SER A 84 -8.94 9.60 9.46
N LEU A 85 -7.92 8.74 9.41
CA LEU A 85 -7.98 7.44 8.75
C LEU A 85 -8.14 6.29 9.75
N ALA A 86 -8.29 6.58 11.04
CA ALA A 86 -8.53 5.54 12.04
C ALA A 86 -10.03 5.34 12.27
N HIS A 87 -10.46 4.08 12.30
CA HIS A 87 -11.72 3.71 12.88
C HIS A 87 -11.64 3.81 14.42
N ASN A 88 -12.71 4.24 15.05
CA ASN A 88 -12.77 4.17 16.52
C ASN A 88 -12.60 2.71 16.95
N PRO A 89 -11.72 2.41 17.94
CA PRO A 89 -11.54 1.06 18.40
C PRO A 89 -12.86 0.41 18.79
N ILE A 90 -13.08 -0.83 18.35
CA ILE A 90 -14.34 -1.55 18.57
C ILE A 90 -14.30 -2.18 19.95
N PRO A 91 -15.11 -1.74 20.92
CA PRO A 91 -15.17 -2.39 22.22
C PRO A 91 -16.06 -3.64 22.15
N GLY A 92 -15.65 -4.70 22.85
CA GLY A 92 -16.42 -5.94 22.94
C GLY A 92 -16.23 -6.91 21.78
N GLU A 93 -16.85 -8.07 21.92
CA GLU A 93 -16.71 -9.18 20.97
C GLU A 93 -17.71 -9.08 19.82
N PHE A 94 -17.20 -9.18 18.59
CA PHE A 94 -17.98 -9.23 17.35
C PHE A 94 -17.33 -10.22 16.38
N PRO A 95 -18.00 -10.67 15.32
CA PRO A 95 -17.41 -11.55 14.32
C PRO A 95 -16.12 -11.02 13.67
N ASP A 96 -15.99 -9.71 13.55
CA ASP A 96 -14.78 -9.01 13.08
C ASP A 96 -13.86 -8.49 14.20
N ASN A 97 -14.16 -8.79 15.44
CA ASN A 97 -13.36 -8.45 16.64
C ASN A 97 -13.57 -9.51 17.73
N PRO A 98 -13.20 -10.79 17.49
CA PRO A 98 -13.54 -11.88 18.41
C PRO A 98 -12.85 -11.79 19.77
N ASP A 99 -11.69 -11.13 19.85
CA ASP A 99 -10.87 -11.04 21.05
C ASP A 99 -11.11 -9.75 21.83
N ALA A 100 -12.15 -8.97 21.51
CA ALA A 100 -12.43 -7.67 22.14
C ALA A 100 -11.15 -6.79 22.19
N ALA A 101 -10.57 -6.53 21.02
CA ALA A 101 -9.22 -5.97 20.84
C ALA A 101 -8.93 -4.63 21.56
N PHE A 102 -9.93 -4.00 22.17
CA PHE A 102 -9.79 -2.73 22.87
C PHE A 102 -10.53 -2.75 24.20
N ASN A 103 -9.84 -2.36 25.27
CA ASN A 103 -10.43 -2.13 26.58
C ASN A 103 -10.03 -0.75 27.11
N HIS A 104 -10.99 -0.02 27.66
CA HIS A 104 -10.79 1.28 28.29
C HIS A 104 -11.28 1.25 29.73
N THR A 105 -10.41 1.60 30.66
CA THR A 105 -10.73 1.71 32.08
C THR A 105 -10.43 3.10 32.61
N MET A 106 -11.44 3.75 33.17
CA MET A 106 -11.30 5.04 33.84
C MET A 106 -10.77 4.87 35.26
N GLY A 107 -9.83 5.71 35.63
CA GLY A 107 -9.40 5.84 37.02
C GLY A 107 -10.48 6.46 37.93
N ARG A 108 -10.39 6.20 39.21
CA ARG A 108 -11.40 6.63 40.21
C ARG A 108 -11.68 8.14 40.26
N SER A 109 -10.75 8.97 39.78
CA SER A 109 -10.84 10.44 39.87
C SER A 109 -11.08 11.12 38.53
N LEU A 110 -11.40 10.39 37.47
CA LEU A 110 -11.46 10.90 36.10
C LEU A 110 -10.17 11.62 35.63
N ARG A 111 -9.02 11.28 36.24
CA ARG A 111 -7.72 11.91 35.96
C ARG A 111 -6.70 10.95 35.36
N SER A 112 -7.12 9.71 35.16
CA SER A 112 -6.27 8.68 34.54
C SER A 112 -7.14 7.70 33.78
N ASP A 113 -6.61 7.28 32.66
CA ASP A 113 -7.18 6.26 31.78
C ASP A 113 -6.16 5.15 31.57
N THR A 114 -6.65 3.93 31.37
CA THR A 114 -5.88 2.82 30.88
C THR A 114 -6.51 2.36 29.56
N TYR A 115 -5.71 2.29 28.51
CA TYR A 115 -6.06 1.68 27.24
C TYR A 115 -5.27 0.41 27.06
N GLU A 116 -5.97 -0.68 26.76
CA GLU A 116 -5.38 -1.96 26.40
C GLU A 116 -5.76 -2.27 24.95
N PHE A 117 -4.76 -2.55 24.11
CA PHE A 117 -4.94 -2.88 22.71
C PHE A 117 -4.34 -4.25 22.39
N THR A 118 -5.12 -5.10 21.74
CA THR A 118 -4.66 -6.27 20.99
C THR A 118 -4.89 -5.95 19.52
N TYR A 119 -3.95 -5.20 18.90
CA TYR A 119 -4.23 -4.49 17.65
C TYR A 119 -4.03 -5.31 16.38
N HIS A 120 -3.20 -6.35 16.35
CA HIS A 120 -3.08 -7.25 15.21
C HIS A 120 -4.37 -8.06 15.03
N GLY A 121 -5.24 -7.57 14.18
CA GLY A 121 -6.59 -8.09 13.96
C GLY A 121 -7.45 -7.06 13.25
N TYR A 122 -8.78 -7.14 13.39
CA TYR A 122 -9.71 -6.32 12.60
C TYR A 122 -10.48 -5.28 13.41
N GLY A 123 -10.18 -5.12 14.70
CA GLY A 123 -10.90 -4.23 15.62
C GLY A 123 -10.24 -2.87 15.86
N VAL A 124 -8.98 -2.69 15.50
CA VAL A 124 -8.17 -1.50 15.78
C VAL A 124 -7.37 -1.12 14.54
N SER A 125 -7.39 0.18 14.17
CA SER A 125 -6.50 0.72 13.14
C SER A 125 -5.07 0.74 13.67
N HIS A 126 -4.14 0.14 12.93
CA HIS A 126 -2.76 -0.01 13.36
C HIS A 126 -1.78 0.01 12.19
N ILE A 127 -0.49 0.12 12.51
CA ILE A 127 0.62 -0.07 11.57
C ILE A 127 1.48 -1.24 12.03
N ASP A 128 1.89 -2.08 11.10
CA ASP A 128 2.79 -3.20 11.32
C ASP A 128 4.26 -2.78 11.19
N ALA A 129 5.09 -3.27 12.11
CA ALA A 129 6.54 -3.18 12.03
C ALA A 129 7.12 -4.30 11.14
N LEU A 130 8.38 -4.14 10.72
CA LEU A 130 9.03 -5.09 9.83
C LEU A 130 9.35 -6.45 10.49
N CYS A 131 9.28 -6.54 11.81
CA CYS A 131 9.43 -7.79 12.54
C CYS A 131 8.12 -8.58 12.72
N HIS A 132 6.98 -8.09 12.19
CA HIS A 132 5.67 -8.73 12.36
C HIS A 132 5.47 -9.96 11.47
N PHE A 133 6.09 -10.00 10.28
CA PHE A 133 5.96 -11.10 9.33
C PHE A 133 7.33 -11.66 8.93
N LEU A 134 7.33 -12.95 8.61
CA LEU A 134 8.52 -13.66 8.12
C LEU A 134 8.16 -14.55 6.91
N TRP A 135 9.16 -14.87 6.11
CA TRP A 135 9.07 -15.86 5.04
C TRP A 135 10.30 -16.78 5.09
N ASN A 136 10.10 -18.10 4.98
CA ASN A 136 11.16 -19.10 5.08
C ASN A 136 12.08 -18.90 6.31
N ASP A 137 11.47 -18.68 7.47
CA ASP A 137 12.15 -18.42 8.75
C ASP A 137 13.09 -17.19 8.73
N ARG A 138 12.82 -16.19 7.88
CA ARG A 138 13.55 -14.93 7.82
C ARG A 138 12.61 -13.73 7.86
N LEU A 139 13.01 -12.73 8.63
CA LEU A 139 12.44 -11.41 8.62
C LEU A 139 13.03 -10.57 7.47
N TYR A 140 12.56 -9.32 7.31
CA TYR A 140 13.13 -8.40 6.33
C TYR A 140 14.66 -8.34 6.42
N ASN A 141 15.31 -8.15 5.26
CA ASN A 141 16.76 -8.00 5.11
C ASN A 141 17.57 -9.22 5.61
N ASP A 142 17.02 -10.43 5.43
CA ASP A 142 17.59 -11.71 5.88
C ASP A 142 17.86 -11.79 7.40
N THR A 143 17.13 -10.97 8.19
CA THR A 143 17.32 -10.93 9.64
C THR A 143 16.84 -12.23 10.30
N ASP A 144 17.66 -12.77 11.19
CA ASP A 144 17.34 -13.97 11.96
C ASP A 144 16.32 -13.62 13.08
N PRO A 145 15.16 -14.28 13.12
CA PRO A 145 14.17 -14.01 14.18
C PRO A 145 14.60 -14.49 15.57
N SER A 146 15.71 -15.23 15.71
CA SER A 146 16.18 -15.77 17.00
C SER A 146 16.57 -14.70 18.01
N GLU A 147 16.81 -13.45 17.57
CA GLU A 147 17.01 -12.29 18.46
C GLU A 147 15.69 -11.79 19.09
N SER A 148 14.54 -12.21 18.54
CA SER A 148 13.21 -11.86 19.07
C SER A 148 12.76 -12.86 20.12
N SER A 149 11.97 -12.41 21.10
CA SER A 149 11.48 -13.21 22.20
C SER A 149 10.07 -12.80 22.60
N LEU A 150 9.52 -13.41 23.65
CA LEU A 150 8.23 -12.98 24.22
C LEU A 150 8.27 -11.57 24.83
N SER A 151 9.46 -10.98 25.00
CA SER A 151 9.62 -9.60 25.47
C SER A 151 9.72 -8.57 24.33
N GLY A 152 9.77 -9.00 23.10
CA GLY A 152 9.77 -8.12 21.92
C GLY A 152 10.69 -8.57 20.79
N CYS A 153 10.66 -7.83 19.71
CA CYS A 153 11.58 -7.98 18.58
C CYS A 153 12.99 -7.51 18.98
N GLY A 154 14.01 -8.22 18.52
CA GLY A 154 15.40 -7.79 18.69
C GLY A 154 15.84 -6.72 17.70
N LYS A 155 15.17 -6.68 16.53
CA LYS A 155 15.38 -5.72 15.44
C LYS A 155 14.08 -5.48 14.68
N LEU A 156 14.06 -4.48 13.81
CA LEU A 156 12.96 -4.20 12.88
C LEU A 156 11.65 -3.83 13.57
N ASP A 157 11.71 -3.36 14.81
CA ASP A 157 10.57 -2.98 15.62
C ASP A 157 9.96 -1.63 15.24
N ILE A 158 8.83 -1.30 15.84
CA ILE A 158 8.10 -0.06 15.55
C ILE A 158 8.83 1.20 16.05
N GLU A 159 9.78 1.10 17.00
CA GLU A 159 10.53 2.25 17.49
C GLU A 159 11.34 2.92 16.38
N ASN A 160 11.73 2.16 15.35
CA ASN A 160 12.43 2.69 14.16
C ASN A 160 11.63 3.79 13.45
N LEU A 161 10.30 3.84 13.64
CA LEU A 161 9.42 4.87 13.05
C LEU A 161 9.10 6.03 14.01
N LYS A 162 9.80 6.18 15.13
CA LYS A 162 9.55 7.22 16.15
C LYS A 162 9.66 8.66 15.64
N SER A 163 10.35 8.89 14.54
CA SER A 163 10.43 10.21 13.89
C SER A 163 9.13 10.60 13.17
N GLY A 164 8.19 9.66 13.09
CA GLY A 164 6.94 9.82 12.35
C GLY A 164 7.12 9.69 10.84
N ILE A 165 5.98 9.62 10.16
CA ILE A 165 5.87 9.45 8.71
C ILE A 165 5.16 10.68 8.16
N VAL A 166 5.78 11.38 7.21
CA VAL A 166 5.17 12.52 6.49
C VAL A 166 5.53 12.41 5.02
N THR A 167 4.53 12.10 4.19
CA THR A 167 4.73 11.95 2.73
C THR A 167 3.42 12.20 1.96
N ARG A 168 3.43 11.97 0.65
CA ARG A 168 2.22 11.94 -0.16
C ARG A 168 1.46 10.63 0.05
N GLY A 169 0.18 10.73 0.43
CA GLY A 169 -0.78 9.64 0.40
C GLY A 169 -1.61 9.68 -0.88
N ILE A 170 -1.95 8.51 -1.41
CA ILE A 170 -2.85 8.35 -2.56
C ILE A 170 -3.95 7.38 -2.20
N LEU A 171 -5.21 7.78 -2.38
CA LEU A 171 -6.36 6.91 -2.23
C LEU A 171 -6.60 6.12 -3.53
N LEU A 172 -6.63 4.80 -3.44
CA LEU A 172 -7.11 3.88 -4.47
C LEU A 172 -8.51 3.40 -4.07
N ASP A 173 -9.56 4.02 -4.63
CA ASP A 173 -10.96 3.74 -4.26
C ASP A 173 -11.61 2.74 -5.21
N PHE A 174 -11.44 1.46 -4.93
CA PHE A 174 -11.94 0.39 -5.80
C PHE A 174 -13.45 0.18 -5.72
N ALA A 175 -14.09 0.51 -4.61
CA ALA A 175 -15.53 0.51 -4.55
C ALA A 175 -16.11 1.55 -5.53
N ARG A 176 -15.55 2.75 -5.55
CA ARG A 176 -15.93 3.81 -6.52
C ARG A 176 -15.61 3.42 -7.95
N LEU A 177 -14.42 2.84 -8.23
CA LEU A 177 -14.05 2.36 -9.56
C LEU A 177 -15.09 1.39 -10.14
N LYS A 178 -15.58 0.48 -9.28
CA LYS A 178 -16.59 -0.51 -9.67
C LYS A 178 -18.02 0.02 -9.61
N GLY A 179 -18.25 1.27 -9.18
CA GLY A 179 -19.58 1.89 -9.08
C GLY A 179 -20.48 1.27 -8.00
N VAL A 180 -19.90 0.80 -6.90
CA VAL A 180 -20.58 0.19 -5.77
C VAL A 180 -20.20 0.89 -4.46
N ASP A 181 -20.98 0.71 -3.40
CA ASP A 181 -20.68 1.26 -2.09
C ASP A 181 -19.52 0.51 -1.42
N TYR A 182 -19.42 -0.80 -1.67
CA TYR A 182 -18.38 -1.70 -1.15
C TYR A 182 -18.18 -2.89 -2.08
N LEU A 183 -16.97 -3.47 -2.04
CA LEU A 183 -16.68 -4.76 -2.65
C LEU A 183 -17.19 -5.89 -1.76
N GLU A 184 -17.76 -6.94 -2.35
CA GLU A 184 -18.08 -8.13 -1.59
C GLU A 184 -16.82 -8.86 -1.12
N PRO A 185 -16.85 -9.53 0.06
CA PRO A 185 -15.73 -10.35 0.51
C PRO A 185 -15.24 -11.31 -0.57
N GLN A 186 -13.94 -11.64 -0.54
CA GLN A 186 -13.27 -12.49 -1.54
C GLN A 186 -13.13 -11.86 -2.94
N THR A 187 -13.46 -10.57 -3.12
CA THR A 187 -13.22 -9.88 -4.39
C THR A 187 -11.74 -9.52 -4.50
N PRO A 188 -10.98 -10.10 -5.45
CA PRO A 188 -9.60 -9.73 -5.69
C PRO A 188 -9.49 -8.40 -6.45
N ILE A 189 -8.48 -7.63 -6.08
CA ILE A 189 -8.04 -6.42 -6.81
C ILE A 189 -6.76 -6.81 -7.54
N TYR A 190 -6.79 -6.71 -8.86
CA TYR A 190 -5.66 -7.03 -9.73
C TYR A 190 -4.94 -5.76 -10.19
N ILE A 191 -3.80 -5.95 -10.86
CA ILE A 191 -3.02 -4.83 -11.41
C ILE A 191 -3.85 -3.99 -12.40
N GLU A 192 -4.70 -4.63 -13.17
CA GLU A 192 -5.57 -3.98 -14.16
C GLU A 192 -6.58 -3.03 -13.49
N ASP A 193 -7.01 -3.33 -12.27
CA ASP A 193 -7.88 -2.44 -11.49
C ASP A 193 -7.10 -1.21 -10.99
N ILE A 194 -5.83 -1.39 -10.60
CA ILE A 194 -4.97 -0.28 -10.18
C ILE A 194 -4.72 0.67 -11.35
N GLU A 195 -4.35 0.14 -12.52
CA GLU A 195 -4.11 0.92 -13.72
C GLU A 195 -5.38 1.69 -14.15
N ALA A 196 -6.53 1.03 -14.12
CA ALA A 196 -7.82 1.67 -14.40
C ALA A 196 -8.14 2.79 -13.41
N TRP A 197 -7.77 2.63 -12.12
CA TRP A 197 -7.94 3.69 -11.13
C TRP A 197 -6.98 4.86 -11.37
N GLU A 198 -5.69 4.62 -11.64
CA GLU A 198 -4.72 5.68 -11.98
C GLU A 198 -5.22 6.53 -13.17
N GLU A 199 -5.76 5.88 -14.21
CA GLU A 199 -6.34 6.56 -15.37
C GLU A 199 -7.58 7.39 -14.99
N GLN A 200 -8.53 6.80 -14.27
CA GLN A 200 -9.76 7.48 -13.84
C GLN A 200 -9.48 8.65 -12.90
N ALA A 201 -8.57 8.47 -11.95
CA ALA A 201 -8.23 9.46 -10.93
C ALA A 201 -7.28 10.56 -11.44
N GLY A 202 -6.60 10.31 -12.56
CA GLY A 202 -5.58 11.22 -13.10
C GLY A 202 -4.37 11.37 -12.19
N VAL A 203 -4.05 10.32 -11.41
CA VAL A 203 -2.95 10.28 -10.43
C VAL A 203 -2.01 9.15 -10.78
N THR A 204 -0.72 9.39 -10.65
CA THR A 204 0.30 8.35 -10.82
C THR A 204 1.08 8.18 -9.52
N VAL A 205 1.18 6.95 -9.05
CA VAL A 205 1.99 6.57 -7.88
C VAL A 205 3.47 6.68 -8.21
N SER A 206 4.26 7.21 -7.30
CA SER A 206 5.70 7.44 -7.46
C SER A 206 6.49 7.11 -6.19
N PRO A 207 7.82 6.94 -6.28
CA PRO A 207 8.62 6.54 -5.13
C PRO A 207 8.38 7.41 -3.89
N GLY A 208 8.22 6.72 -2.74
CA GLY A 208 7.97 7.35 -1.45
C GLY A 208 6.51 7.69 -1.17
N ASP A 209 5.56 7.35 -2.07
CA ASP A 209 4.13 7.46 -1.79
C ASP A 209 3.65 6.34 -0.87
N ILE A 210 2.61 6.64 -0.09
CA ILE A 210 1.80 5.64 0.61
C ILE A 210 0.47 5.52 -0.13
N ILE A 211 0.09 4.31 -0.50
CA ILE A 211 -1.21 4.03 -1.11
C ILE A 211 -2.19 3.54 -0.05
N PHE A 212 -3.44 4.01 -0.12
CA PHE A 212 -4.55 3.54 0.72
C PHE A 212 -5.61 2.89 -0.15
N VAL A 213 -5.85 1.61 0.07
CA VAL A 213 -6.76 0.75 -0.69
C VAL A 213 -8.12 0.71 0.00
N ARG A 214 -9.14 1.34 -0.60
CA ARG A 214 -10.51 1.29 -0.10
C ARG A 214 -11.31 0.20 -0.82
N THR A 215 -11.75 -0.78 -0.05
CA THR A 215 -12.71 -1.80 -0.49
C THR A 215 -14.14 -1.45 -0.10
N GLY A 216 -14.35 -0.52 0.83
CA GLY A 216 -15.64 -0.17 1.41
C GLY A 216 -16.04 -1.09 2.57
N ARG A 217 -15.07 -1.72 3.25
CA ARG A 217 -15.35 -2.61 4.38
C ARG A 217 -16.25 -1.97 5.44
N TRP A 218 -15.99 -0.72 5.81
CA TRP A 218 -16.75 -0.05 6.87
C TRP A 218 -18.16 0.32 6.41
N ALA A 219 -18.34 0.70 5.13
CA ALA A 219 -19.64 0.90 4.53
C ALA A 219 -20.47 -0.40 4.55
N ARG A 220 -19.85 -1.55 4.18
CA ARG A 220 -20.49 -2.86 4.25
C ARG A 220 -20.87 -3.23 5.67
N ARG A 221 -19.97 -3.02 6.64
CA ARG A 221 -20.21 -3.28 8.05
C ARG A 221 -21.40 -2.46 8.58
N ALA A 222 -21.49 -1.20 8.17
CA ALA A 222 -22.59 -0.33 8.55
C ALA A 222 -23.93 -0.78 7.94
N ALA A 223 -23.92 -1.24 6.69
CA ALA A 223 -25.14 -1.67 5.97
C ALA A 223 -25.63 -3.06 6.39
N LEU A 224 -24.74 -4.04 6.58
CA LEU A 224 -25.07 -5.45 6.75
C LEU A 224 -24.70 -6.02 8.13
N GLY A 225 -24.02 -5.23 8.95
CA GLY A 225 -23.49 -5.68 10.24
C GLY A 225 -22.10 -6.34 10.13
N PRO A 226 -21.46 -6.64 11.28
CA PRO A 226 -20.14 -7.25 11.33
C PRO A 226 -20.18 -8.71 10.83
N TRP A 227 -19.08 -9.14 10.21
CA TRP A 227 -18.88 -10.52 9.75
C TRP A 227 -17.46 -10.97 10.08
N GLN A 228 -17.17 -12.26 9.92
CA GLN A 228 -15.80 -12.76 10.06
C GLN A 228 -14.96 -12.28 8.88
N VAL A 229 -14.18 -11.22 9.09
CA VAL A 229 -13.30 -10.60 8.07
C VAL A 229 -12.06 -11.47 7.86
N SER A 230 -11.51 -12.04 8.95
CA SER A 230 -10.38 -12.97 8.87
C SER A 230 -10.71 -14.14 7.94
N GLY A 231 -9.90 -14.31 6.89
CA GLY A 231 -10.12 -15.33 5.87
C GLY A 231 -11.28 -15.05 4.89
N ASN A 232 -11.91 -13.86 4.96
CA ASN A 232 -13.08 -13.52 4.14
C ASN A 232 -13.17 -12.01 3.88
N SER A 233 -12.21 -11.46 3.14
CA SER A 233 -12.12 -10.03 2.79
C SER A 233 -11.88 -9.81 1.31
N ALA A 234 -12.34 -8.68 0.78
CA ALA A 234 -11.83 -8.12 -0.47
C ALA A 234 -10.44 -7.52 -0.23
N GLY A 235 -9.59 -7.50 -1.23
CA GLY A 235 -8.24 -6.94 -1.11
C GLY A 235 -7.35 -7.21 -2.31
N LEU A 236 -6.09 -6.87 -2.19
CA LEU A 236 -5.09 -7.01 -3.25
C LEU A 236 -4.75 -8.49 -3.50
N HIS A 237 -4.66 -8.85 -4.78
CA HIS A 237 -4.07 -10.12 -5.20
C HIS A 237 -2.54 -9.97 -5.33
N ALA A 238 -1.78 -11.04 -5.09
CA ALA A 238 -0.30 -11.02 -5.17
C ALA A 238 0.27 -10.56 -6.53
N SER A 239 -0.52 -10.55 -7.60
CA SER A 239 -0.10 -10.01 -8.91
C SER A 239 0.21 -8.52 -8.93
N VAL A 240 -0.16 -7.76 -7.90
CA VAL A 240 0.12 -6.32 -7.79
C VAL A 240 1.55 -6.04 -7.28
N LEU A 241 2.23 -7.04 -6.72
CA LEU A 241 3.52 -6.88 -6.07
C LEU A 241 4.65 -6.35 -6.99
N PRO A 242 4.77 -6.81 -8.25
CA PRO A 242 5.75 -6.22 -9.18
C PRO A 242 5.52 -4.72 -9.41
N TRP A 243 4.26 -4.30 -9.54
CA TRP A 243 3.89 -2.90 -9.71
C TRP A 243 4.22 -2.07 -8.46
N ILE A 244 3.91 -2.58 -7.25
CA ILE A 244 4.25 -1.92 -5.97
C ILE A 244 5.75 -1.66 -5.88
N LYS A 245 6.57 -2.66 -6.24
CA LYS A 245 8.02 -2.53 -6.27
C LYS A 245 8.50 -1.52 -7.31
N GLU A 246 7.99 -1.60 -8.53
CA GLU A 246 8.36 -0.71 -9.64
C GLU A 246 8.03 0.75 -9.32
N ARG A 247 6.85 1.00 -8.75
CA ARG A 247 6.42 2.34 -8.34
C ARG A 247 7.15 2.87 -7.11
N GLY A 248 7.85 2.01 -6.38
CA GLY A 248 8.58 2.40 -5.17
C GLY A 248 7.64 2.87 -4.06
N VAL A 249 6.54 2.15 -3.85
CA VAL A 249 5.58 2.43 -2.79
C VAL A 249 6.27 2.29 -1.43
N ALA A 250 6.13 3.31 -0.56
CA ALA A 250 6.76 3.33 0.76
C ALA A 250 5.98 2.49 1.79
N ALA A 251 4.66 2.52 1.72
CA ALA A 251 3.79 1.69 2.55
C ALA A 251 2.43 1.49 1.87
N VAL A 252 1.71 0.48 2.30
CA VAL A 252 0.35 0.18 1.84
C VAL A 252 -0.59 0.23 3.04
N GLY A 253 -1.70 0.94 2.88
CA GLY A 253 -2.80 0.93 3.84
C GLY A 253 -4.06 0.31 3.24
N SER A 254 -4.91 -0.29 4.07
CA SER A 254 -6.21 -0.79 3.64
C SER A 254 -7.28 -0.67 4.73
N ASP A 255 -8.53 -0.77 4.31
CA ASP A 255 -9.66 -0.79 5.25
C ASP A 255 -9.93 -2.19 5.85
N ALA A 256 -9.08 -3.18 5.50
CA ALA A 256 -9.05 -4.52 6.11
C ALA A 256 -7.59 -4.91 6.41
N ALA A 257 -7.15 -6.07 5.95
CA ALA A 257 -5.78 -6.57 6.05
C ALA A 257 -5.20 -6.79 4.65
N THR A 258 -5.14 -5.74 3.86
CA THR A 258 -4.51 -5.63 2.54
C THR A 258 -4.78 -6.76 1.54
N ASP A 259 -4.60 -8.04 1.92
CA ASP A 259 -4.82 -9.22 1.06
C ASP A 259 -6.30 -9.51 0.78
N VAL A 260 -6.60 -9.96 -0.43
CA VAL A 260 -7.84 -10.71 -0.68
C VAL A 260 -7.80 -12.03 0.09
N MET A 261 -8.90 -12.36 0.76
CA MET A 261 -8.99 -13.61 1.53
C MET A 261 -10.21 -14.43 1.13
N PRO A 262 -10.03 -15.69 0.75
CA PRO A 262 -8.76 -16.45 0.60
C PRO A 262 -7.79 -15.85 -0.39
N SER A 263 -6.49 -16.06 -0.19
CA SER A 263 -5.41 -15.38 -0.94
C SER A 263 -5.33 -15.72 -2.44
N LEU A 264 -6.00 -16.76 -2.89
CA LEU A 264 -5.92 -17.34 -4.24
C LEU A 264 -4.50 -17.84 -4.63
N VAL A 265 -3.60 -17.99 -3.64
CA VAL A 265 -2.26 -18.58 -3.78
C VAL A 265 -2.19 -19.80 -2.88
N ASP A 266 -2.28 -20.98 -3.45
CA ASP A 266 -2.34 -22.24 -2.69
C ASP A 266 -1.13 -22.38 -1.75
N GLY A 267 -1.41 -22.60 -0.46
CA GLY A 267 -0.39 -22.78 0.58
C GLY A 267 0.22 -21.48 1.12
N VAL A 268 -0.16 -20.30 0.63
CA VAL A 268 0.28 -18.99 1.15
C VAL A 268 -0.92 -18.21 1.67
N GLY A 269 -1.00 -17.99 2.98
CA GLY A 269 -2.17 -17.37 3.62
C GLY A 269 -2.33 -15.90 3.26
N GLN A 270 -1.28 -15.11 3.41
CA GLN A 270 -1.25 -13.65 3.18
C GLN A 270 -0.04 -13.26 2.32
N PRO A 271 -0.05 -13.54 0.99
CA PRO A 271 1.10 -13.31 0.12
C PRO A 271 1.47 -11.84 0.00
N VAL A 272 0.48 -10.91 0.04
CA VAL A 272 0.75 -9.48 -0.06
C VAL A 272 1.41 -8.98 1.22
N HIS A 273 0.88 -9.31 2.41
CA HIS A 273 1.52 -9.03 3.70
C HIS A 273 2.95 -9.55 3.76
N THR A 274 3.13 -10.84 3.43
CA THR A 274 4.43 -11.51 3.46
C THR A 274 5.45 -10.78 2.58
N MET A 275 5.09 -10.45 1.34
CA MET A 275 6.00 -9.76 0.43
C MET A 275 6.25 -8.32 0.87
N LEU A 276 5.23 -7.59 1.31
CA LEU A 276 5.39 -6.21 1.76
C LEU A 276 6.35 -6.15 2.95
N ILE A 277 6.05 -6.88 4.02
CA ILE A 277 6.81 -6.77 5.26
C ILE A 277 8.16 -7.49 5.13
N ALA A 278 8.17 -8.81 4.90
CA ALA A 278 9.39 -9.59 4.90
C ALA A 278 10.23 -9.41 3.62
N GLY A 279 9.60 -9.20 2.46
CA GLY A 279 10.31 -9.05 1.18
C GLY A 279 10.77 -7.61 0.91
N PHE A 280 9.84 -6.67 0.91
CA PHE A 280 10.14 -5.27 0.55
C PHE A 280 10.67 -4.44 1.71
N GLY A 281 10.40 -4.83 2.96
CA GLY A 281 10.60 -3.96 4.12
C GLY A 281 9.62 -2.81 4.12
N SER A 282 8.36 -3.06 3.79
CA SER A 282 7.29 -2.07 3.69
C SER A 282 6.31 -2.27 4.84
N ASN A 283 6.10 -1.24 5.64
CA ASN A 283 5.10 -1.25 6.70
C ASN A 283 3.68 -1.27 6.11
N ILE A 284 2.75 -1.84 6.85
CA ILE A 284 1.34 -1.93 6.44
C ILE A 284 0.47 -1.17 7.45
N PHE A 285 -0.49 -0.39 6.93
CA PHE A 285 -1.53 0.24 7.73
C PHE A 285 -2.83 -0.55 7.60
N ASP A 286 -3.18 -1.30 8.63
CA ASP A 286 -4.37 -2.15 8.62
C ASP A 286 -5.57 -1.50 9.31
N ASN A 287 -6.76 -1.90 8.87
CA ASN A 287 -8.06 -1.47 9.39
C ASN A 287 -8.28 0.04 9.41
N MET A 288 -7.76 0.73 8.39
CA MET A 288 -8.02 2.17 8.22
C MET A 288 -9.50 2.41 7.89
N ASP A 289 -10.08 3.45 8.46
CA ASP A 289 -11.40 3.95 8.02
C ASP A 289 -11.19 4.94 6.88
N LEU A 290 -11.47 4.50 5.68
CA LEU A 290 -11.24 5.28 4.46
C LEU A 290 -12.53 5.92 3.90
N GLU A 291 -13.66 5.80 4.60
CA GLU A 291 -14.95 6.31 4.13
C GLU A 291 -14.94 7.85 4.04
N ALA A 292 -14.59 8.53 5.14
CA ALA A 292 -14.49 9.99 5.16
C ALA A 292 -13.42 10.54 4.21
N LEU A 293 -12.31 9.77 4.02
CA LEU A 293 -11.28 10.11 3.04
C LEU A 293 -11.82 10.05 1.62
N ALA A 294 -12.58 9.00 1.27
CA ALA A 294 -13.18 8.83 -0.05
C ALA A 294 -14.21 9.93 -0.37
N GLU A 295 -15.04 10.31 0.60
CA GLU A 295 -15.98 11.43 0.48
C GLU A 295 -15.25 12.76 0.26
N THR A 296 -14.23 13.05 1.07
CA THR A 296 -13.44 14.29 0.97
C THR A 296 -12.69 14.35 -0.35
N ALA A 297 -12.01 13.27 -0.75
CA ALA A 297 -11.28 13.20 -2.01
C ALA A 297 -12.20 13.43 -3.22
N ALA A 298 -13.40 12.86 -3.19
CA ALA A 298 -14.40 13.08 -4.24
C ALA A 298 -14.92 14.53 -4.26
N ALA A 299 -15.20 15.11 -3.10
CA ALA A 299 -15.65 16.50 -3.00
C ALA A 299 -14.60 17.51 -3.49
N GLU A 300 -13.33 17.26 -3.18
CA GLU A 300 -12.19 18.07 -3.64
C GLU A 300 -11.72 17.68 -5.05
N ASN A 301 -12.26 16.62 -5.64
CA ASN A 301 -11.81 16.02 -6.91
C ASN A 301 -10.29 15.82 -6.94
N ARG A 302 -9.74 15.30 -5.85
CA ARG A 302 -8.31 15.11 -5.64
C ARG A 302 -8.04 13.86 -4.79
N TRP A 303 -7.29 12.93 -5.34
CA TRP A 303 -7.04 11.61 -4.78
C TRP A 303 -5.67 11.49 -4.12
N GLU A 304 -4.94 12.60 -4.06
CA GLU A 304 -3.64 12.74 -3.37
C GLU A 304 -3.73 13.81 -2.27
N PHE A 305 -2.98 13.60 -1.20
CA PHE A 305 -2.97 14.44 -0.01
C PHE A 305 -1.64 14.31 0.73
N MET A 306 -1.33 15.21 1.66
CA MET A 306 -0.28 14.95 2.64
C MET A 306 -0.80 13.97 3.68
N ILE A 307 -0.06 12.89 3.93
CA ILE A 307 -0.34 11.95 5.04
C ILE A 307 0.67 12.16 6.15
N THR A 308 0.19 12.16 7.40
CA THR A 308 1.03 12.16 8.60
C THR A 308 0.63 11.01 9.50
N ALA A 309 1.61 10.29 10.03
CA ALA A 309 1.39 9.20 10.99
C ALA A 309 2.52 9.17 12.02
N GLY A 310 2.15 8.98 13.29
CA GLY A 310 3.10 8.89 14.41
C GLY A 310 2.81 7.63 15.22
N PRO A 311 3.46 6.49 14.91
CA PRO A 311 3.35 5.31 15.75
C PRO A 311 3.82 5.58 17.19
N ILE A 312 3.27 4.87 18.16
CA ILE A 312 3.79 4.86 19.54
C ILE A 312 5.12 4.11 19.50
N PRO A 313 6.25 4.75 19.89
CA PRO A 313 7.58 4.14 19.77
C PRO A 313 7.82 3.15 20.93
N VAL A 314 7.34 1.94 20.78
CA VAL A 314 7.53 0.86 21.76
C VAL A 314 8.72 0.01 21.35
N ASP A 315 9.76 0.00 22.19
CA ASP A 315 10.94 -0.87 22.01
C ASP A 315 10.51 -2.34 21.93
N GLY A 316 10.94 -3.03 20.90
CA GLY A 316 10.56 -4.41 20.59
C GLY A 316 9.12 -4.59 20.11
N GLY A 317 8.35 -3.52 19.85
CA GLY A 317 6.97 -3.62 19.40
C GLY A 317 6.84 -4.08 17.96
N THR A 318 5.91 -5.03 17.71
CA THR A 318 5.61 -5.56 16.37
C THR A 318 4.74 -4.62 15.53
N GLY A 319 4.33 -3.50 16.08
CA GLY A 319 3.48 -2.49 15.44
C GLY A 319 2.95 -1.49 16.46
N SER A 320 1.98 -0.68 16.05
CA SER A 320 1.35 0.33 16.91
C SER A 320 -0.08 0.61 16.49
N PRO A 321 -1.04 0.70 17.43
CA PRO A 321 -2.29 1.40 17.14
C PRO A 321 -1.96 2.86 16.83
N LEU A 322 -2.65 3.45 15.86
CA LEU A 322 -2.43 4.85 15.49
C LEU A 322 -3.64 5.46 14.79
N ASN A 323 -3.59 6.79 14.65
CA ASN A 323 -4.54 7.56 13.86
C ASN A 323 -3.80 8.38 12.79
N PRO A 324 -3.61 7.86 11.58
CA PRO A 324 -3.05 8.64 10.48
C PRO A 324 -4.00 9.77 10.06
N ILE A 325 -3.44 10.93 9.68
CA ILE A 325 -4.22 12.10 9.28
C ILE A 325 -3.87 12.47 7.84
N ALA A 326 -4.88 12.45 6.97
CA ALA A 326 -4.78 13.04 5.64
C ALA A 326 -5.07 14.54 5.72
N VAL A 327 -4.29 15.35 4.97
CA VAL A 327 -4.44 16.82 4.93
C VAL A 327 -4.51 17.27 3.47
N PHE A 328 -5.61 17.96 3.11
CA PHE A 328 -5.87 18.48 1.76
C PHE A 328 -5.55 19.97 1.62
#